data_993ee5cf0ec1f8eba7f9a91cb125b512
#
_entry.id   993ee5cf0ec1f8eba7f9a91cb125b512
#
_cell.length_a   1.000
_cell.length_b   1.000
_cell.length_c   1.000
_cell.angle_alpha   90.00
_cell.angle_beta   90.00
_cell.angle_gamma   90.00
#
_symmetry.space_group_name_H-M   'P 1'
#
loop_
_entity.id
_entity.type
_entity.pdbx_description
1 polymer ?
#
loop_
_entity_poly.entity_id
_entity_poly.type
_entity_poly.pdbx_seq_one_letter_code
_entity_poly.pdbx_strand_id
1 'polypeptide(L)'
;TPGNFIFRTREFEQMEIEYFIPEPHNDSEWQSYFENWRKDMIAWIKELGIDYENEINELEVPAEELAHYSKKTIDFEYKYPFGTKELYGLAYRGSFDLTNHGLDYTDVEGNKYIPHFIEPSLGVERSVLAVLLSAYREETNGEDTRVYLKLPYTLAPVKAAVFPLLKNKPELVSKAREVYNALKEQWAVDFDDNGNVGKRYRRQD
;
A
#
# COMPACT_ATOMS: atom_id res chain seq x y z
N THR A 1 16.32 17.39 2.80
CA THR A 1 17.50 16.54 3.05
C THR A 1 17.06 15.10 3.14
N PRO A 2 17.69 14.16 2.41
CA PRO A 2 17.41 12.73 2.53
C PRO A 2 17.66 12.23 3.95
N GLY A 3 16.89 11.21 4.38
CA GLY A 3 17.03 10.64 5.72
C GLY A 3 16.05 9.50 5.98
N ASN A 4 16.32 8.75 7.05
CA ASN A 4 15.47 7.63 7.49
C ASN A 4 15.29 6.58 6.38
N PHE A 5 16.41 6.09 5.82
CA PHE A 5 16.44 5.10 4.76
C PHE A 5 15.63 5.58 3.54
N ILE A 6 14.64 4.81 3.06
CA ILE A 6 13.81 5.19 1.92
C ILE A 6 12.62 6.10 2.27
N PHE A 7 12.46 6.51 3.54
CA PHE A 7 11.36 7.40 3.94
C PHE A 7 11.46 8.78 3.27
N ARG A 8 12.67 9.32 3.12
CA ARG A 8 12.92 10.59 2.43
C ARG A 8 14.15 10.46 1.54
N THR A 9 13.92 10.41 0.24
CA THR A 9 14.94 10.29 -0.80
C THR A 9 15.00 11.56 -1.65
N ARG A 10 15.98 11.69 -2.53
CA ARG A 10 16.05 12.83 -3.47
C ARG A 10 15.11 12.64 -4.66
N GLU A 11 14.97 11.41 -5.09
CA GLU A 11 14.05 10.97 -6.14
C GLU A 11 13.14 9.92 -5.53
N PHE A 12 11.85 10.02 -5.76
CA PHE A 12 10.86 9.12 -5.21
C PHE A 12 9.70 8.96 -6.20
N GLU A 13 8.99 7.86 -6.07
CA GLU A 13 7.77 7.61 -6.84
C GLU A 13 6.55 7.97 -6.00
N GLN A 14 5.60 8.68 -6.62
CA GLN A 14 4.36 9.07 -5.98
C GLN A 14 3.18 8.67 -6.86
N MET A 15 2.16 8.10 -6.25
CA MET A 15 0.87 7.84 -6.85
C MET A 15 -0.08 8.93 -6.38
N GLU A 16 -0.65 9.68 -7.30
CA GLU A 16 -1.67 10.70 -7.05
C GLU A 16 -2.90 10.40 -7.89
N ILE A 17 -4.06 10.58 -7.30
CA ILE A 17 -5.35 10.39 -7.97
C ILE A 17 -6.11 11.69 -7.86
N GLU A 18 -6.39 12.34 -8.99
CA GLU A 18 -7.28 13.47 -9.05
C GLU A 18 -8.68 12.97 -9.40
N TYR A 19 -9.50 12.77 -8.37
CA TYR A 19 -10.87 12.33 -8.54
C TYR A 19 -11.81 13.53 -8.68
N PHE A 20 -12.19 13.83 -9.92
CA PHE A 20 -13.06 14.95 -10.23
C PHE A 20 -14.51 14.65 -9.86
N ILE A 21 -15.15 15.64 -9.23
CA ILE A 21 -16.56 15.64 -8.87
C ILE A 21 -17.26 16.87 -9.45
N PRO A 22 -18.58 16.80 -9.66
CA PRO A 22 -19.34 18.00 -9.99
C PRO A 22 -19.14 19.12 -8.97
N GLU A 23 -19.29 20.37 -9.37
CA GLU A 23 -19.31 21.49 -8.44
C GLU A 23 -20.37 21.26 -7.36
N PRO A 24 -19.98 21.15 -6.07
CA PRO A 24 -20.92 20.85 -5.01
C PRO A 24 -21.83 22.05 -4.69
N HIS A 25 -23.11 21.83 -4.54
CA HIS A 25 -24.07 22.83 -4.10
C HIS A 25 -24.00 23.12 -2.60
N ASN A 26 -23.45 22.20 -1.83
CA ASN A 26 -23.29 22.28 -0.38
C ASN A 26 -22.17 21.35 0.10
N ASP A 27 -21.72 21.55 1.35
CA ASP A 27 -20.61 20.78 1.91
C ASP A 27 -20.89 19.28 2.04
N SER A 28 -22.14 18.87 2.26
CA SER A 28 -22.46 17.45 2.43
C SER A 28 -22.24 16.61 1.17
N GLU A 29 -22.30 17.23 -0.01
CA GLU A 29 -22.07 16.55 -1.28
C GLU A 29 -20.61 16.15 -1.45
N TRP A 30 -19.66 17.10 -1.31
CA TRP A 30 -18.25 16.74 -1.43
C TRP A 30 -17.76 15.88 -0.27
N GLN A 31 -18.30 16.07 0.96
CA GLN A 31 -17.96 15.25 2.11
C GLN A 31 -18.30 13.77 1.89
N SER A 32 -19.40 13.47 1.19
CA SER A 32 -19.75 12.10 0.83
C SER A 32 -18.68 11.42 -0.02
N TYR A 33 -18.18 12.10 -1.04
CA TYR A 33 -17.08 11.60 -1.88
C TYR A 33 -15.79 11.46 -1.10
N PHE A 34 -15.47 12.44 -0.27
CA PHE A 34 -14.28 12.43 0.58
C PHE A 34 -14.27 11.24 1.55
N GLU A 35 -15.39 10.98 2.22
CA GLU A 35 -15.52 9.84 3.14
C GLU A 35 -15.49 8.49 2.44
N ASN A 36 -15.92 8.39 1.19
CA ASN A 36 -15.75 7.18 0.39
C ASN A 36 -14.26 6.93 0.11
N TRP A 37 -13.53 7.94 -0.35
CA TRP A 37 -12.08 7.83 -0.56
C TRP A 37 -11.32 7.50 0.73
N ARG A 38 -11.72 8.11 1.85
CA ARG A 38 -11.14 7.77 3.15
C ARG A 38 -11.31 6.29 3.48
N LYS A 39 -12.51 5.73 3.25
CA LYS A 39 -12.76 4.30 3.45
C LYS A 39 -11.93 3.42 2.52
N ASP A 40 -11.80 3.81 1.26
CA ASP A 40 -11.01 3.06 0.28
C ASP A 40 -9.52 3.08 0.63
N MET A 41 -8.99 4.21 1.10
CA MET A 41 -7.62 4.30 1.59
C MET A 41 -7.39 3.44 2.86
N ILE A 42 -8.34 3.40 3.78
CA ILE A 42 -8.29 2.51 4.95
C ILE A 42 -8.28 1.04 4.50
N ALA A 43 -9.13 0.68 3.54
CA ALA A 43 -9.17 -0.67 2.99
C ALA A 43 -7.84 -1.03 2.32
N TRP A 44 -7.28 -0.12 1.54
CA TRP A 44 -5.96 -0.27 0.91
C TRP A 44 -4.85 -0.50 1.94
N ILE A 45 -4.77 0.31 2.99
CA ILE A 45 -3.78 0.16 4.08
C ILE A 45 -3.87 -1.23 4.71
N LYS A 46 -5.10 -1.71 4.98
CA LYS A 46 -5.34 -3.05 5.52
C LYS A 46 -4.95 -4.17 4.54
N GLU A 47 -5.21 -3.99 3.26
CA GLU A 47 -4.82 -4.94 2.20
C GLU A 47 -3.30 -5.07 2.07
N LEU A 48 -2.56 -3.99 2.33
CA LEU A 48 -1.09 -4.01 2.41
C LEU A 48 -0.56 -4.76 3.66
N GLY A 49 -1.43 -5.20 4.57
CA GLY A 49 -1.07 -5.93 5.79
C GLY A 49 -0.60 -5.04 6.94
N ILE A 50 -0.85 -3.74 6.85
CA ILE A 50 -0.58 -2.78 7.92
C ILE A 50 -1.72 -2.86 8.93
N ASP A 51 -1.40 -2.95 10.22
CA ASP A 51 -2.37 -2.94 11.31
C ASP A 51 -2.90 -1.53 11.53
N TYR A 52 -3.99 -1.22 10.81
CA TYR A 52 -4.58 0.11 10.81
C TYR A 52 -4.91 0.62 12.21
N GLU A 53 -5.47 -0.23 13.07
CA GLU A 53 -5.92 0.13 14.40
C GLU A 53 -4.77 0.46 15.36
N ASN A 54 -3.61 -0.17 15.17
CA ASN A 54 -2.47 -0.03 16.08
C ASN A 54 -1.30 0.76 15.49
N GLU A 55 -1.14 0.78 14.18
CA GLU A 55 0.02 1.38 13.50
C GLU A 55 -0.29 2.70 12.79
N ILE A 56 -1.57 3.01 12.52
CA ILE A 56 -1.99 4.24 11.84
C ILE A 56 -2.66 5.22 12.82
N ASN A 57 -2.37 6.48 12.62
CA ASN A 57 -3.08 7.62 13.21
C ASN A 57 -3.65 8.48 12.08
N GLU A 58 -4.93 8.80 12.12
CA GLU A 58 -5.51 9.79 11.22
C GLU A 58 -5.39 11.17 11.86
N LEU A 59 -4.68 12.07 11.19
CA LEU A 59 -4.55 13.46 11.59
C LEU A 59 -5.37 14.33 10.62
N GLU A 60 -6.49 14.88 11.10
CA GLU A 60 -7.15 15.95 10.36
C GLU A 60 -6.31 17.22 10.50
N VAL A 61 -5.80 17.73 9.39
CA VAL A 61 -4.93 18.90 9.36
C VAL A 61 -5.73 20.13 9.81
N PRO A 62 -5.26 20.89 10.83
CA PRO A 62 -5.92 22.10 11.30
C PRO A 62 -6.08 23.14 10.16
N ALA A 63 -7.16 23.92 10.21
CA ALA A 63 -7.50 24.88 9.17
C ALA A 63 -6.38 25.90 8.88
N GLU A 64 -5.63 26.28 9.91
CA GLU A 64 -4.51 27.22 9.82
C GLU A 64 -3.23 26.61 9.19
N GLU A 65 -3.15 25.28 9.13
CA GLU A 65 -2.03 24.54 8.55
C GLU A 65 -2.35 23.98 7.16
N LEU A 66 -3.61 24.09 6.73
CA LEU A 66 -4.00 23.65 5.40
C LEU A 66 -3.23 24.38 4.30
N ALA A 67 -2.83 23.66 3.28
CA ALA A 67 -2.33 24.25 2.05
C ALA A 67 -3.42 25.16 1.45
N HIS A 68 -3.02 26.29 0.86
CA HIS A 68 -3.93 27.33 0.34
C HIS A 68 -4.94 26.82 -0.69
N TYR A 69 -4.65 25.70 -1.32
CA TYR A 69 -5.49 25.03 -2.31
C TYR A 69 -6.42 23.97 -1.70
N SER A 70 -6.21 23.58 -0.43
CA SER A 70 -7.00 22.53 0.22
C SER A 70 -8.06 23.14 1.13
N LYS A 71 -9.23 22.52 1.16
CA LYS A 71 -10.33 22.85 2.08
C LYS A 71 -10.44 21.87 3.23
N LYS A 72 -9.95 20.64 3.04
CA LYS A 72 -9.85 19.59 4.06
C LYS A 72 -8.73 18.65 3.69
N THR A 73 -7.91 18.26 4.68
CA THR A 73 -6.86 17.25 4.51
C THR A 73 -6.87 16.31 5.70
N ILE A 74 -6.70 15.03 5.44
CA ILE A 74 -6.40 14.01 6.44
C ILE A 74 -5.07 13.37 6.05
N ASP A 75 -4.12 13.38 6.99
CA ASP A 75 -2.88 12.63 6.88
C ASP A 75 -3.05 11.28 7.60
N PHE A 76 -2.76 10.19 6.90
CA PHE A 76 -2.62 8.87 7.48
C PHE A 76 -1.17 8.71 7.91
N GLU A 77 -0.92 8.84 9.19
CA GLU A 77 0.41 8.77 9.77
C GLU A 77 0.72 7.34 10.23
N TYR A 78 1.88 6.81 9.84
CA TYR A 78 2.37 5.52 10.30
C TYR A 78 3.36 5.69 11.46
N LYS A 79 3.35 4.75 12.41
CA LYS A 79 4.27 4.72 13.56
C LYS A 79 5.60 4.08 13.18
N TYR A 80 6.46 4.86 12.51
CA TYR A 80 7.82 4.44 12.18
C TYR A 80 8.72 4.35 13.44
N PRO A 81 9.83 3.59 13.41
CA PRO A 81 10.80 3.55 14.52
C PRO A 81 11.40 4.92 14.89
N PHE A 82 11.38 5.87 13.97
CA PHE A 82 11.85 7.24 14.15
C PHE A 82 10.73 8.27 14.44
N GLY A 83 9.55 7.80 14.79
CA GLY A 83 8.38 8.61 15.16
C GLY A 83 7.22 8.48 14.19
N THR A 84 6.05 8.94 14.63
CA THR A 84 4.83 8.98 13.81
C THR A 84 4.99 10.02 12.71
N LYS A 85 4.81 9.61 11.47
CA LYS A 85 4.99 10.44 10.26
C LYS A 85 3.98 10.06 9.19
N GLU A 86 3.65 11.04 8.38
CA GLU A 86 2.78 10.90 7.22
C GLU A 86 3.22 9.74 6.31
N LEU A 87 2.28 8.83 6.06
CA LEU A 87 2.37 7.76 5.07
C LEU A 87 1.64 8.16 3.79
N TYR A 88 0.38 8.59 3.92
CA TYR A 88 -0.50 9.00 2.83
C TYR A 88 -1.25 10.27 3.19
N GLY A 89 -1.65 11.03 2.18
CA GLY A 89 -2.53 12.19 2.30
C GLY A 89 -3.85 11.97 1.57
N LEU A 90 -4.92 12.57 2.08
CA LEU A 90 -6.21 12.68 1.41
C LEU A 90 -6.69 14.13 1.51
N ALA A 91 -6.77 14.82 0.38
CA ALA A 91 -7.13 16.23 0.34
C ALA A 91 -8.39 16.47 -0.49
N TYR A 92 -9.28 17.33 -0.01
CA TYR A 92 -10.29 17.98 -0.82
C TYR A 92 -9.76 19.34 -1.28
N ARG A 93 -9.41 19.46 -2.55
CA ARG A 93 -8.76 20.65 -3.14
C ARG A 93 -9.73 21.66 -3.72
N GLY A 94 -11.00 21.30 -3.81
CA GLY A 94 -12.01 22.17 -4.44
C GLY A 94 -11.70 22.41 -5.90
N SER A 95 -11.95 23.64 -6.37
CA SER A 95 -11.72 24.07 -7.77
C SER A 95 -10.53 25.02 -7.93
N PHE A 96 -9.71 25.22 -6.89
CA PHE A 96 -8.68 26.25 -6.88
C PHE A 96 -7.72 26.15 -8.08
N ASP A 97 -7.14 24.98 -8.30
CA ASP A 97 -6.17 24.78 -9.38
C ASP A 97 -6.82 24.93 -10.76
N LEU A 98 -7.98 24.29 -10.97
CA LEU A 98 -8.69 24.35 -12.25
C LEU A 98 -9.14 25.78 -12.59
N THR A 99 -9.57 26.54 -11.58
CA THR A 99 -9.91 27.96 -11.74
C THR A 99 -8.71 28.77 -12.19
N ASN A 100 -7.55 28.59 -11.53
CA ASN A 100 -6.32 29.29 -11.87
C ASN A 100 -5.78 28.96 -13.27
N HIS A 101 -6.01 27.71 -13.70
CA HIS A 101 -5.63 27.26 -15.05
C HIS A 101 -6.70 27.55 -16.11
N GLY A 102 -7.85 28.09 -15.73
CA GLY A 102 -8.95 28.39 -16.64
C GLY A 102 -9.57 27.17 -17.30
N LEU A 103 -9.61 26.04 -16.56
CA LEU A 103 -10.12 24.76 -17.04
C LEU A 103 -11.56 24.57 -16.60
N ASP A 104 -12.45 24.36 -17.55
CA ASP A 104 -13.84 24.00 -17.35
C ASP A 104 -14.15 22.59 -17.89
N TYR A 105 -15.24 22.02 -17.43
CA TYR A 105 -15.81 20.79 -17.95
C TYR A 105 -17.20 21.08 -18.51
N THR A 106 -17.52 20.44 -19.63
CA THR A 106 -18.87 20.46 -20.21
C THR A 106 -19.49 19.09 -20.07
N ASP A 107 -20.59 18.99 -19.35
CA ASP A 107 -21.31 17.73 -19.16
C ASP A 107 -22.05 17.25 -20.43
N VAL A 108 -22.67 16.08 -20.33
CA VAL A 108 -23.41 15.48 -21.46
C VAL A 108 -24.65 16.28 -21.86
N GLU A 109 -25.14 17.16 -20.98
CA GLU A 109 -26.29 18.06 -21.20
C GLU A 109 -25.87 19.41 -21.77
N GLY A 110 -24.56 19.68 -21.85
CA GLY A 110 -24.00 20.93 -22.36
C GLY A 110 -23.80 22.01 -21.32
N ASN A 111 -23.98 21.73 -20.02
CA ASN A 111 -23.71 22.67 -18.95
C ASN A 111 -22.22 22.77 -18.69
N LYS A 112 -21.71 23.99 -18.53
CA LYS A 112 -20.33 24.26 -18.19
C LYS A 112 -20.17 24.59 -16.72
N TYR A 113 -19.17 23.96 -16.07
CA TYR A 113 -18.79 24.25 -14.70
C TYR A 113 -17.31 23.94 -14.46
N ILE A 114 -16.75 24.42 -13.37
CA ILE A 114 -15.41 24.07 -12.92
C ILE A 114 -15.54 22.92 -11.92
N PRO A 115 -15.06 21.72 -12.25
CA PRO A 115 -15.17 20.60 -11.31
C PRO A 115 -14.33 20.85 -10.05
N HIS A 116 -14.72 20.22 -8.98
CA HIS A 116 -13.86 20.07 -7.81
C HIS A 116 -13.13 18.73 -7.87
N PHE A 117 -12.13 18.53 -7.03
CA PHE A 117 -11.50 17.22 -6.95
C PHE A 117 -11.00 16.85 -5.56
N ILE A 118 -10.90 15.55 -5.36
CA ILE A 118 -10.37 14.91 -4.18
C ILE A 118 -9.09 14.20 -4.59
N GLU A 119 -8.03 14.36 -3.81
CA GLU A 119 -6.70 13.87 -4.11
C GLU A 119 -6.22 12.92 -3.01
N PRO A 120 -6.28 11.60 -3.24
CA PRO A 120 -5.43 10.63 -2.54
C PRO A 120 -3.99 10.72 -3.05
N SER A 121 -3.03 10.83 -2.13
CA SER A 121 -1.60 10.91 -2.42
C SER A 121 -0.83 9.85 -1.64
N LEU A 122 -0.06 9.01 -2.34
CA LEU A 122 0.58 7.83 -1.80
C LEU A 122 2.03 7.73 -2.27
N GLY A 123 2.98 7.82 -1.33
CA GLY A 123 4.41 7.62 -1.61
C GLY A 123 4.75 6.13 -1.71
N VAL A 124 5.34 5.69 -2.83
CA VAL A 124 5.67 4.27 -3.06
C VAL A 124 6.73 3.79 -2.07
N GLU A 125 7.83 4.52 -1.90
CA GLU A 125 8.91 4.14 -0.99
C GLU A 125 8.45 4.12 0.47
N ARG A 126 7.59 5.06 0.87
CA ARG A 126 6.98 5.07 2.21
C ARG A 126 6.09 3.86 2.42
N SER A 127 5.31 3.48 1.39
CA SER A 127 4.47 2.27 1.41
C SER A 127 5.32 1.01 1.59
N VAL A 128 6.40 0.87 0.81
CA VAL A 128 7.34 -0.26 0.92
C VAL A 128 7.94 -0.32 2.32
N LEU A 129 8.39 0.81 2.86
CA LEU A 129 8.96 0.86 4.21
C LEU A 129 7.95 0.46 5.28
N ALA A 130 6.73 1.00 5.22
CA ALA A 130 5.66 0.68 6.18
C ALA A 130 5.28 -0.81 6.11
N VAL A 131 5.13 -1.37 4.92
CA VAL A 131 4.84 -2.80 4.71
C VAL A 131 5.95 -3.68 5.30
N LEU A 132 7.22 -3.37 5.03
CA LEU A 132 8.36 -4.14 5.57
C LEU A 132 8.40 -4.08 7.11
N LEU A 133 8.16 -2.91 7.69
CA LEU A 133 8.10 -2.74 9.14
C LEU A 133 6.93 -3.50 9.75
N SER A 134 5.73 -3.38 9.16
CA SER A 134 4.54 -4.10 9.63
C SER A 134 4.62 -5.61 9.43
N ALA A 135 5.42 -6.08 8.47
CA ALA A 135 5.61 -7.50 8.21
C ALA A 135 6.75 -8.12 9.04
N TYR A 136 7.68 -7.32 9.57
CA TYR A 136 8.85 -7.81 10.30
C TYR A 136 8.45 -8.59 11.56
N ARG A 137 9.02 -9.79 11.71
CA ARG A 137 8.79 -10.63 12.88
C ARG A 137 10.09 -11.23 13.36
N GLU A 138 10.23 -11.28 14.68
CA GLU A 138 11.24 -12.07 15.38
C GLU A 138 10.55 -13.17 16.18
N GLU A 139 10.99 -14.39 16.02
CA GLU A 139 10.46 -15.55 16.73
C GLU A 139 11.61 -16.28 17.42
N THR A 140 11.54 -16.32 18.74
CA THR A 140 12.54 -17.01 19.56
C THR A 140 12.00 -18.35 20.03
N ASN A 141 12.73 -19.43 19.73
CA ASN A 141 12.40 -20.76 20.17
C ASN A 141 13.62 -21.38 20.87
N GLY A 142 13.64 -21.32 22.19
CA GLY A 142 14.81 -21.68 23.01
C GLY A 142 15.94 -20.63 22.79
N GLU A 143 17.12 -21.13 22.38
CA GLU A 143 18.28 -20.30 22.08
C GLU A 143 18.30 -19.79 20.62
N ASP A 144 17.45 -20.34 19.76
CA ASP A 144 17.35 -19.98 18.35
C ASP A 144 16.38 -18.83 18.15
N THR A 145 16.85 -17.73 17.51
CA THR A 145 16.00 -16.62 17.03
C THR A 145 15.98 -16.64 15.52
N ARG A 146 14.79 -16.58 14.93
CA ARG A 146 14.62 -16.38 13.50
C ARG A 146 13.95 -15.05 13.23
N VAL A 147 14.35 -14.44 12.13
CA VAL A 147 13.75 -13.21 11.60
C VAL A 147 13.12 -13.55 10.25
N TYR A 148 11.89 -13.09 10.05
CA TYR A 148 11.18 -13.28 8.78
C TYR A 148 10.20 -12.13 8.52
N LEU A 149 9.72 -12.02 7.27
CA LEU A 149 8.71 -11.06 6.86
C LEU A 149 7.36 -11.78 6.69
N LYS A 150 6.42 -11.50 7.59
CA LYS A 150 5.04 -12.00 7.47
C LYS A 150 4.25 -11.12 6.51
N LEU A 151 4.60 -11.18 5.23
CA LEU A 151 3.90 -10.43 4.19
C LEU A 151 2.50 -11.00 3.93
N PRO A 152 1.52 -10.17 3.59
CA PRO A 152 0.29 -10.64 2.96
C PRO A 152 0.62 -11.45 1.71
N TYR A 153 -0.15 -12.50 1.45
CA TYR A 153 0.10 -13.35 0.30
C TYR A 153 0.04 -12.57 -1.04
N THR A 154 -0.78 -11.52 -1.10
CA THR A 154 -0.90 -10.60 -2.25
C THR A 154 0.40 -9.88 -2.57
N LEU A 155 1.22 -9.56 -1.56
CA LEU A 155 2.48 -8.85 -1.68
C LEU A 155 3.70 -9.79 -1.69
N ALA A 156 3.57 -11.03 -1.20
CA ALA A 156 4.69 -11.96 -1.17
C ALA A 156 5.25 -12.17 -2.59
N PRO A 157 6.58 -12.02 -2.81
CA PRO A 157 7.19 -12.17 -4.14
C PRO A 157 7.02 -13.59 -4.69
N VAL A 158 7.12 -14.59 -3.82
CA VAL A 158 6.90 -16.00 -4.16
C VAL A 158 5.53 -16.41 -3.61
N LYS A 159 4.63 -16.86 -4.50
CA LYS A 159 3.25 -17.21 -4.14
C LYS A 159 3.10 -18.63 -3.63
N ALA A 160 3.97 -19.52 -4.06
CA ALA A 160 4.01 -20.91 -3.63
C ALA A 160 5.42 -21.49 -3.78
N ALA A 161 5.77 -22.42 -2.93
CA ALA A 161 6.99 -23.19 -3.09
C ALA A 161 6.68 -24.68 -3.12
N VAL A 162 7.29 -25.43 -4.03
CA VAL A 162 7.05 -26.86 -4.23
C VAL A 162 8.28 -27.64 -3.83
N PHE A 163 8.11 -28.58 -2.89
CA PHE A 163 9.19 -29.43 -2.39
C PHE A 163 8.86 -30.91 -2.58
N PRO A 164 9.74 -31.71 -3.21
CA PRO A 164 9.59 -33.16 -3.12
C PRO A 164 9.85 -33.60 -1.66
N LEU A 165 9.00 -34.46 -1.12
CA LEU A 165 9.19 -34.98 0.27
C LEU A 165 10.57 -35.60 0.44
N LEU A 166 11.00 -36.42 -0.52
CA LEU A 166 12.32 -37.08 -0.55
C LEU A 166 12.97 -36.86 -1.91
N LYS A 167 14.14 -36.18 -1.94
CA LYS A 167 14.88 -35.89 -3.15
C LYS A 167 15.51 -37.13 -3.85
N ASN A 168 15.70 -38.19 -3.09
CA ASN A 168 16.26 -39.47 -3.56
C ASN A 168 15.20 -40.47 -4.06
N LYS A 169 13.95 -40.01 -4.21
CA LYS A 169 12.83 -40.78 -4.78
C LYS A 169 12.37 -40.13 -6.08
N PRO A 170 12.79 -40.70 -7.24
CA PRO A 170 12.49 -40.07 -8.57
C PRO A 170 11.01 -39.82 -8.78
N GLU A 171 10.13 -40.71 -8.36
CA GLU A 171 8.69 -40.58 -8.49
C GLU A 171 8.13 -39.36 -7.73
N LEU A 172 8.67 -39.07 -6.55
CA LEU A 172 8.27 -37.89 -5.75
C LEU A 172 8.81 -36.60 -6.37
N VAL A 173 10.03 -36.63 -6.87
CA VAL A 173 10.63 -35.49 -7.57
C VAL A 173 9.87 -35.18 -8.87
N SER A 174 9.54 -36.22 -9.64
CA SER A 174 8.75 -36.08 -10.88
C SER A 174 7.38 -35.46 -10.60
N LYS A 175 6.68 -35.95 -9.57
CA LYS A 175 5.36 -35.39 -9.21
C LYS A 175 5.47 -33.94 -8.73
N ALA A 176 6.48 -33.62 -7.92
CA ALA A 176 6.71 -32.24 -7.48
C ALA A 176 7.02 -31.32 -8.66
N ARG A 177 7.79 -31.78 -9.66
CA ARG A 177 8.05 -31.02 -10.89
C ARG A 177 6.80 -30.80 -11.75
N GLU A 178 5.92 -31.78 -11.82
CA GLU A 178 4.62 -31.66 -12.50
C GLU A 178 3.80 -30.54 -11.85
N VAL A 179 3.67 -30.55 -10.52
CA VAL A 179 2.95 -29.51 -9.76
C VAL A 179 3.59 -28.13 -9.97
N TYR A 180 4.92 -28.04 -9.82
CA TYR A 180 5.66 -26.80 -10.06
C TYR A 180 5.39 -26.23 -11.47
N ASN A 181 5.48 -27.10 -12.51
CA ASN A 181 5.26 -26.68 -13.88
C ASN A 181 3.84 -26.18 -14.15
N ALA A 182 2.84 -26.77 -13.51
CA ALA A 182 1.46 -26.32 -13.62
C ALA A 182 1.23 -24.94 -12.94
N LEU A 183 1.84 -24.73 -11.76
CA LEU A 183 1.65 -23.49 -11.00
C LEU A 183 2.42 -22.30 -11.59
N LYS A 184 3.64 -22.52 -12.08
CA LYS A 184 4.51 -21.43 -12.57
C LYS A 184 3.99 -20.70 -13.80
N GLU A 185 3.01 -21.27 -14.50
CA GLU A 185 2.36 -20.61 -15.64
C GLU A 185 1.50 -19.42 -15.22
N GLN A 186 1.04 -19.41 -13.97
CA GLN A 186 0.14 -18.39 -13.43
C GLN A 186 0.74 -17.59 -12.26
N TRP A 187 1.73 -18.16 -11.57
CA TRP A 187 2.26 -17.62 -10.31
C TRP A 187 3.79 -17.62 -10.29
N ALA A 188 4.36 -16.68 -9.53
CA ALA A 188 5.76 -16.77 -9.13
C ALA A 188 5.91 -17.91 -8.12
N VAL A 189 6.58 -19.00 -8.52
CA VAL A 189 6.69 -20.24 -7.73
C VAL A 189 8.14 -20.66 -7.65
N ASP A 190 8.58 -21.06 -6.46
CA ASP A 190 9.90 -21.65 -6.24
C ASP A 190 9.82 -23.18 -6.24
N PHE A 191 10.92 -23.82 -6.68
CA PHE A 191 11.13 -25.25 -6.52
C PHE A 191 12.41 -25.50 -5.73
N ASP A 192 12.31 -26.21 -4.59
CA ASP A 192 13.45 -26.48 -3.76
C ASP A 192 13.52 -27.98 -3.38
N ASP A 193 14.59 -28.65 -3.80
CA ASP A 193 14.92 -30.03 -3.44
C ASP A 193 16.21 -30.12 -2.60
N ASN A 194 16.77 -28.99 -2.14
CA ASN A 194 18.02 -28.96 -1.43
C ASN A 194 17.86 -29.17 0.09
N GLY A 195 18.73 -29.99 0.66
CA GLY A 195 18.72 -30.32 2.08
C GLY A 195 17.48 -31.15 2.51
N ASN A 196 17.15 -31.12 3.79
CA ASN A 196 15.95 -31.76 4.32
C ASN A 196 14.72 -30.85 4.20
N VAL A 197 13.53 -31.43 4.32
CA VAL A 197 12.27 -30.72 4.13
C VAL A 197 12.10 -29.57 5.12
N GLY A 198 12.49 -29.71 6.38
CA GLY A 198 12.39 -28.62 7.36
C GLY A 198 13.24 -27.40 7.01
N LYS A 199 14.43 -27.59 6.41
CA LYS A 199 15.25 -26.47 5.94
C LYS A 199 14.63 -25.77 4.73
N ARG A 200 13.85 -26.49 3.89
CA ARG A 200 13.15 -25.91 2.74
C ARG A 200 12.02 -24.99 3.19
N TYR A 201 11.23 -25.42 4.18
CA TYR A 201 10.22 -24.54 4.78
C TYR A 201 10.86 -23.27 5.34
N ARG A 202 11.94 -23.42 6.10
CA ARG A 202 12.63 -22.27 6.73
C ARG A 202 13.21 -21.25 5.75
N ARG A 203 13.46 -21.64 4.49
CA ARG A 203 13.93 -20.70 3.44
C ARG A 203 12.81 -19.92 2.78
N GLN A 204 11.59 -20.37 2.96
CA GLN A 204 10.39 -19.73 2.37
C GLN A 204 9.60 -18.87 3.37
N ASP A 205 10.03 -18.86 4.62
CA ASP A 205 9.42 -18.04 5.69
C ASP A 205 9.74 -16.53 5.55
#